data_e215c6bc92b84d09d7ab9d9f2b0459c6
#
_entry.id   e215c6bc92b84d09d7ab9d9f2b0459c6
#
_cell.length_a   1.000
_cell.length_b   1.000
_cell.length_c   1.000
_cell.angle_alpha   90.00
_cell.angle_beta   90.00
_cell.angle_gamma   90.00
#
_symmetry.space_group_name_H-M   'P 1'
#
loop_
_entity.id
_entity.type
_entity.pdbx_description
1 polymer ?
#
loop_
_entity_poly.entity_id
_entity_poly.type
_entity_poly.pdbx_seq_one_letter_code
_entity_poly.pdbx_strand_id
1 'polypeptide(L)'
;MSVTVDANVLVYASNEADPVHTAARSLVEQLAAGPGIVYLFWPTILGYLRIVTHPGILPSPLTPPEARANVATLLERPHFRTPGEDPSFWDLFCSTAGEHARGNEIPDAHLVALMRQHGVATLFSRDRDFKRYEGIEVRNPFA
;
A
#
# COMPACT_ATOMS: atom_id res chain seq x y z
N MET A 1 16.77 -6.16 -1.64
CA MET A 1 15.45 -6.50 -1.07
C MET A 1 14.48 -5.36 -1.33
N SER A 2 13.26 -5.69 -1.70
CA SER A 2 12.23 -4.71 -2.00
C SER A 2 11.05 -4.84 -1.03
N VAL A 3 10.33 -3.76 -0.83
CA VAL A 3 9.19 -3.71 0.07
C VAL A 3 8.02 -2.97 -0.58
N THR A 4 6.83 -3.16 -0.04
CA THR A 4 5.66 -2.33 -0.36
C THR A 4 4.90 -1.99 0.92
N VAL A 5 3.93 -1.11 0.80
CA VAL A 5 3.08 -0.70 1.92
C VAL A 5 1.61 -0.88 1.56
N ASP A 6 0.80 -1.13 2.59
CA ASP A 6 -0.65 -1.08 2.50
C ASP A 6 -1.11 0.38 2.42
N ALA A 7 -2.21 0.63 1.71
CA ALA A 7 -2.78 1.96 1.59
C ALA A 7 -3.03 2.64 2.94
N ASN A 8 -3.45 1.87 3.94
CA ASN A 8 -3.73 2.42 5.27
C ASN A 8 -2.49 3.03 5.94
N VAL A 9 -1.29 2.51 5.68
CA VAL A 9 -0.05 3.10 6.20
C VAL A 9 0.12 4.54 5.67
N LEU A 10 -0.13 4.73 4.38
CA LEU A 10 -0.07 6.06 3.76
C LEU A 10 -1.17 6.97 4.30
N VAL A 11 -2.35 6.43 4.54
CA VAL A 11 -3.48 7.18 5.11
C VAL A 11 -3.10 7.68 6.51
N TYR A 12 -2.58 6.81 7.37
CA TYR A 12 -2.15 7.20 8.72
C TYR A 12 -1.07 8.28 8.69
N ALA A 13 -0.16 8.21 7.72
CA ALA A 13 0.89 9.21 7.54
C ALA A 13 0.35 10.60 7.17
N SER A 14 -0.87 10.67 6.65
CA SER A 14 -1.55 11.91 6.27
C SER A 14 -2.64 12.35 7.23
N ASN A 15 -2.99 11.53 8.22
CA ASN A 15 -4.06 11.80 9.18
C ASN A 15 -3.50 12.13 10.57
N GLU A 16 -3.34 13.42 10.86
CA GLU A 16 -2.76 13.89 12.12
C GLU A 16 -3.58 13.49 13.36
N ALA A 17 -4.87 13.17 13.17
CA ALA A 17 -5.74 12.74 14.26
C ALA A 17 -5.55 11.28 14.65
N ASP A 18 -4.85 10.49 13.84
CA ASP A 18 -4.67 9.07 14.12
C ASP A 18 -3.56 8.84 15.14
N PRO A 19 -3.78 7.95 16.14
CA PRO A 19 -2.77 7.66 17.17
C PRO A 19 -1.43 7.15 16.60
N VAL A 20 -1.42 6.51 15.44
CA VAL A 20 -0.19 6.00 14.81
C VAL A 20 0.38 6.92 13.73
N HIS A 21 -0.15 8.15 13.63
CA HIS A 21 0.29 9.11 12.62
C HIS A 21 1.81 9.32 12.60
N THR A 22 2.41 9.59 13.74
CA THR A 22 3.85 9.87 13.82
C THR A 22 4.69 8.67 13.37
N ALA A 23 4.32 7.46 13.79
CA ALA A 23 5.03 6.24 13.39
C ALA A 23 4.88 5.98 11.89
N ALA A 24 3.67 6.18 11.33
CA ALA A 24 3.42 6.00 9.91
C ALA A 24 4.20 7.01 9.08
N ARG A 25 4.19 8.27 9.48
CA ARG A 25 4.94 9.33 8.82
C ARG A 25 6.44 9.03 8.83
N SER A 26 6.96 8.60 9.96
CA SER A 26 8.37 8.23 10.09
C SER A 26 8.75 7.09 9.14
N LEU A 27 7.91 6.07 9.04
CA LEU A 27 8.14 4.96 8.09
C LEU A 27 8.17 5.47 6.64
N VAL A 28 7.18 6.28 6.25
CA VAL A 28 7.13 6.81 4.88
C VAL A 28 8.35 7.66 4.57
N GLU A 29 8.79 8.49 5.51
CA GLU A 29 9.99 9.31 5.37
C GLU A 29 11.25 8.45 5.21
N GLN A 30 11.37 7.38 5.98
CA GLN A 30 12.49 6.43 5.86
C GLN A 30 12.50 5.74 4.50
N LEU A 31 11.36 5.29 4.02
CA LEU A 31 11.23 4.67 2.71
C LEU A 31 11.56 5.67 1.60
N ALA A 32 11.10 6.90 1.71
CA ALA A 32 11.38 7.96 0.75
C ALA A 32 12.86 8.33 0.70
N ALA A 33 13.55 8.25 1.83
CA ALA A 33 14.98 8.55 1.89
C ALA A 33 15.82 7.46 1.18
N GLY A 34 15.38 6.24 1.19
CA GLY A 34 16.05 5.14 0.52
C GLY A 34 17.23 4.58 1.32
N PRO A 35 18.14 3.83 0.68
CA PRO A 35 18.20 3.53 -0.77
C PRO A 35 17.40 2.28 -1.22
N GLY A 36 16.77 1.57 -0.31
CA GLY A 36 16.05 0.32 -0.63
C GLY A 36 14.92 0.55 -1.64
N ILE A 37 14.72 -0.42 -2.54
CA ILE A 37 13.68 -0.35 -3.55
C ILE A 37 12.30 -0.45 -2.90
N VAL A 38 11.42 0.47 -3.23
CA VAL A 38 10.03 0.49 -2.75
C VAL A 38 9.11 0.34 -3.96
N TYR A 39 8.21 -0.63 -3.86
CA TYR A 39 7.12 -0.75 -4.83
C TYR A 39 5.89 -0.07 -4.26
N LEU A 40 5.32 0.83 -5.04
CA LEU A 40 4.08 1.52 -4.69
C LEU A 40 3.07 1.21 -5.80
N PHE A 41 2.21 0.25 -5.55
CA PHE A 41 1.30 -0.26 -6.58
C PHE A 41 0.10 0.66 -6.78
N TRP A 42 -0.46 0.66 -7.99
CA TRP A 42 -1.59 1.51 -8.34
C TRP A 42 -2.80 1.35 -7.43
N PRO A 43 -3.22 0.14 -7.04
CA PRO A 43 -4.34 0.00 -6.10
C PRO A 43 -4.10 0.70 -4.77
N THR A 44 -2.86 0.66 -4.29
CA THR A 44 -2.45 1.35 -3.06
C THR A 44 -2.56 2.87 -3.23
N ILE A 45 -2.04 3.39 -4.33
CA ILE A 45 -2.09 4.83 -4.66
C ILE A 45 -3.54 5.31 -4.75
N LEU A 46 -4.35 4.60 -5.53
CA LEU A 46 -5.74 5.01 -5.75
C LEU A 46 -6.59 4.86 -4.48
N GLY A 47 -6.33 3.81 -3.70
CA GLY A 47 -6.96 3.62 -2.40
C GLY A 47 -6.62 4.75 -1.42
N TYR A 48 -5.36 5.16 -1.37
CA TYR A 48 -4.93 6.30 -0.58
C TYR A 48 -5.68 7.58 -1.00
N LEU A 49 -5.68 7.90 -2.30
CA LEU A 49 -6.34 9.10 -2.80
C LEU A 49 -7.83 9.11 -2.45
N ARG A 50 -8.50 7.98 -2.60
CA ARG A 50 -9.93 7.85 -2.31
C ARG A 50 -10.23 8.12 -0.84
N ILE A 51 -9.42 7.59 0.05
CA ILE A 51 -9.67 7.70 1.50
C ILE A 51 -9.33 9.08 2.04
N VAL A 52 -8.14 9.61 1.72
CA VAL A 52 -7.69 10.88 2.33
C VAL A 52 -8.46 12.11 1.84
N THR A 53 -9.10 12.02 0.68
CA THR A 53 -9.92 13.10 0.15
C THR A 53 -11.40 12.97 0.51
N HIS A 54 -11.80 11.87 1.17
CA HIS A 54 -13.21 11.61 1.46
C HIS A 54 -13.66 12.37 2.69
N PRO A 55 -14.65 13.28 2.58
CA PRO A 55 -15.08 14.12 3.69
C PRO A 55 -15.74 13.35 4.83
N GLY A 56 -16.20 12.12 4.59
CA GLY A 56 -16.83 11.27 5.59
C GLY A 56 -15.89 10.31 6.31
N ILE A 57 -14.61 10.25 5.92
CA ILE A 57 -13.66 9.28 6.51
C ILE A 57 -12.66 9.97 7.43
N LEU A 58 -11.96 10.98 6.96
CA LEU A 58 -11.01 11.72 7.78
C LEU A 58 -11.69 12.93 8.43
N PRO A 59 -11.32 13.26 9.70
CA PRO A 59 -11.82 14.49 10.34
C PRO A 59 -11.45 15.75 9.56
N SER A 60 -10.25 15.78 8.99
CA SER A 60 -9.75 16.88 8.17
C SER A 60 -9.22 16.30 6.85
N PRO A 61 -10.09 16.06 5.86
CA PRO A 61 -9.66 15.49 4.61
C PRO A 61 -8.72 16.41 3.85
N LEU A 62 -7.79 15.80 3.11
CA LEU A 62 -6.91 16.55 2.22
C LEU A 62 -7.70 17.02 0.99
N THR A 63 -7.27 18.12 0.41
CA THR A 63 -7.78 18.50 -0.91
C THR A 63 -7.21 17.53 -1.95
N PRO A 64 -7.90 17.32 -3.09
CA PRO A 64 -7.35 16.50 -4.16
C PRO A 64 -5.94 16.93 -4.61
N PRO A 65 -5.63 18.23 -4.80
CA PRO A 65 -4.27 18.64 -5.15
C PRO A 65 -3.23 18.28 -4.08
N GLU A 66 -3.55 18.42 -2.81
CA GLU A 66 -2.65 18.05 -1.71
C GLU A 66 -2.34 16.55 -1.72
N ALA A 67 -3.37 15.72 -1.86
CA ALA A 67 -3.22 14.27 -1.89
C ALA A 67 -2.39 13.83 -3.09
N ARG A 68 -2.65 14.41 -4.27
CA ARG A 68 -1.87 14.13 -5.49
C ARG A 68 -0.41 14.55 -5.36
N ALA A 69 -0.16 15.69 -4.72
CA ALA A 69 1.21 16.17 -4.50
C ALA A 69 1.99 15.20 -3.61
N ASN A 70 1.36 14.65 -2.58
CA ASN A 70 2.00 13.66 -1.70
C ASN A 70 2.42 12.42 -2.51
N VAL A 71 1.55 11.91 -3.36
CA VAL A 71 1.86 10.77 -4.23
C VAL A 71 2.97 11.12 -5.21
N ALA A 72 2.88 12.26 -5.88
CA ALA A 72 3.87 12.68 -6.86
C ALA A 72 5.27 12.77 -6.24
N THR A 73 5.37 13.29 -5.03
CA THR A 73 6.65 13.39 -4.31
C THR A 73 7.30 12.01 -4.12
N LEU A 74 6.51 10.99 -3.79
CA LEU A 74 7.03 9.63 -3.65
C LEU A 74 7.42 9.03 -5.01
N LEU A 75 6.59 9.21 -6.03
CA LEU A 75 6.84 8.65 -7.36
C LEU A 75 8.07 9.26 -8.04
N GLU A 76 8.48 10.46 -7.66
CA GLU A 76 9.68 11.11 -8.17
C GLU A 76 10.97 10.53 -7.61
N ARG A 77 10.91 9.76 -6.51
CA ARG A 77 12.10 9.16 -5.92
C ARG A 77 12.65 8.06 -6.83
N PRO A 78 13.98 8.05 -7.10
CA PRO A 78 14.55 7.13 -8.09
C PRO A 78 14.47 5.64 -7.71
N HIS A 79 14.29 5.32 -6.43
CA HIS A 79 14.18 3.95 -5.94
C HIS A 79 12.74 3.45 -5.79
N PHE A 80 11.74 4.27 -6.20
CA PHE A 80 10.35 3.84 -6.21
C PHE A 80 9.99 3.23 -7.56
N ARG A 81 9.18 2.17 -7.53
CA ARG A 81 8.70 1.45 -8.71
C ARG A 81 7.18 1.32 -8.65
N THR A 82 6.52 1.57 -9.75
CA THR A 82 5.06 1.53 -9.84
C THR A 82 4.64 0.74 -11.09
N PRO A 83 4.96 -0.58 -11.14
CA PRO A 83 4.55 -1.39 -12.28
C PRO A 83 3.10 -1.78 -12.19
N GLY A 84 2.51 -2.13 -13.30
CA GLY A 84 1.14 -2.63 -13.38
C GLY A 84 1.06 -4.14 -13.56
N GLU A 85 -0.13 -4.59 -13.87
CA GLU A 85 -0.44 -5.99 -14.16
C GLU A 85 0.10 -6.36 -15.55
N ASP A 86 0.60 -7.58 -15.68
CA ASP A 86 0.96 -8.13 -16.98
C ASP A 86 -0.20 -8.95 -17.60
N PRO A 87 -0.08 -9.43 -18.86
CA PRO A 87 -1.17 -10.17 -19.49
C PRO A 87 -1.59 -11.46 -18.79
N SER A 88 -0.74 -12.06 -17.96
CA SER A 88 -1.04 -13.27 -17.21
C SER A 88 -1.63 -13.02 -15.82
N PHE A 89 -1.90 -11.77 -15.48
CA PHE A 89 -2.31 -11.38 -14.13
C PHE A 89 -3.61 -12.06 -13.68
N TRP A 90 -4.56 -12.28 -14.58
CA TRP A 90 -5.83 -12.89 -14.22
C TRP A 90 -5.65 -14.25 -13.54
N ASP A 91 -4.83 -15.12 -14.11
CA ASP A 91 -4.58 -16.44 -13.53
C ASP A 91 -3.87 -16.33 -12.18
N LEU A 92 -2.90 -15.42 -12.07
CA LEU A 92 -2.18 -15.18 -10.82
C LEU A 92 -3.12 -14.63 -9.75
N PHE A 93 -4.00 -13.69 -10.12
CA PHE A 93 -5.00 -13.16 -9.18
C PHE A 93 -5.91 -14.28 -8.67
N CYS A 94 -6.47 -15.09 -9.56
CA CYS A 94 -7.37 -16.17 -9.17
C CYS A 94 -6.70 -17.18 -8.24
N SER A 95 -5.46 -17.56 -8.52
CA SER A 95 -4.72 -18.49 -7.65
C SER A 95 -4.35 -17.86 -6.30
N THR A 96 -4.09 -16.57 -6.28
CA THR A 96 -3.79 -15.83 -5.03
C THR A 96 -5.03 -15.66 -4.18
N ALA A 97 -6.14 -15.27 -4.78
CA ALA A 97 -7.40 -15.03 -4.08
C ALA A 97 -8.04 -16.30 -3.52
N GLY A 98 -7.94 -17.39 -4.26
CA GLY A 98 -8.64 -18.62 -3.94
C GLY A 98 -10.12 -18.54 -4.32
N GLU A 99 -10.82 -19.68 -4.25
CA GLU A 99 -12.19 -19.79 -4.77
C GLU A 99 -13.26 -19.14 -3.89
N HIS A 100 -12.92 -18.76 -2.65
CA HIS A 100 -13.89 -18.21 -1.69
C HIS A 100 -13.71 -16.71 -1.42
N ALA A 101 -12.75 -16.06 -2.06
CA ALA A 101 -12.49 -14.63 -1.83
C ALA A 101 -13.66 -13.77 -2.26
N ARG A 102 -14.09 -12.88 -1.37
CA ARG A 102 -15.17 -11.94 -1.62
C ARG A 102 -14.98 -10.65 -0.85
N GLY A 103 -15.67 -9.59 -1.28
CA GLY A 103 -15.68 -8.31 -0.55
C GLY A 103 -14.29 -7.71 -0.40
N ASN A 104 -13.92 -7.37 0.82
CA ASN A 104 -12.64 -6.74 1.13
C ASN A 104 -11.43 -7.66 0.88
N GLU A 105 -11.65 -8.95 0.72
CA GLU A 105 -10.59 -9.88 0.34
C GLU A 105 -10.09 -9.65 -1.09
N ILE A 106 -10.92 -9.07 -1.95
CA ILE A 106 -10.55 -8.79 -3.35
C ILE A 106 -9.42 -7.77 -3.46
N PRO A 107 -9.50 -6.57 -2.84
CA PRO A 107 -8.37 -5.64 -2.87
C PRO A 107 -7.11 -6.21 -2.21
N ASP A 108 -7.24 -6.99 -1.15
CA ASP A 108 -6.10 -7.63 -0.49
C ASP A 108 -5.41 -8.62 -1.44
N ALA A 109 -6.19 -9.47 -2.09
CA ALA A 109 -5.67 -10.43 -3.08
C ALA A 109 -5.04 -9.70 -4.28
N HIS A 110 -5.61 -8.58 -4.70
CA HIS A 110 -5.06 -7.75 -5.78
C HIS A 110 -3.64 -7.28 -5.42
N LEU A 111 -3.47 -6.73 -4.23
CA LEU A 111 -2.17 -6.27 -3.75
C LEU A 111 -1.16 -7.42 -3.68
N VAL A 112 -1.56 -8.54 -3.06
CA VAL A 112 -0.67 -9.70 -2.92
C VAL A 112 -0.31 -10.30 -4.27
N ALA A 113 -1.25 -10.37 -5.21
CA ALA A 113 -0.95 -10.86 -6.56
C ALA A 113 0.06 -9.97 -7.28
N LEU A 114 -0.05 -8.64 -7.16
CA LEU A 114 0.96 -7.72 -7.69
C LEU A 114 2.32 -7.92 -7.02
N MET A 115 2.35 -8.13 -5.71
CA MET A 115 3.59 -8.44 -5.01
C MET A 115 4.24 -9.70 -5.57
N ARG A 116 3.47 -10.75 -5.77
CA ARG A 116 3.96 -12.03 -6.34
C ARG A 116 4.45 -11.86 -7.76
N GLN A 117 3.73 -11.10 -8.57
CA GLN A 117 4.11 -10.86 -9.96
C GLN A 117 5.48 -10.18 -10.06
N HIS A 118 5.77 -9.26 -9.16
CA HIS A 118 6.99 -8.46 -9.19
C HIS A 118 8.06 -8.89 -8.18
N GLY A 119 7.86 -10.03 -7.52
CA GLY A 119 8.86 -10.59 -6.61
C GLY A 119 9.04 -9.80 -5.32
N VAL A 120 8.01 -9.11 -4.85
CA VAL A 120 8.04 -8.34 -3.60
C VAL A 120 7.44 -9.20 -2.50
N ALA A 121 8.21 -9.51 -1.47
CA ALA A 121 7.78 -10.41 -0.40
C ALA A 121 7.42 -9.70 0.91
N THR A 122 7.86 -8.47 1.11
CA THR A 122 7.66 -7.74 2.37
C THR A 122 6.58 -6.67 2.21
N LEU A 123 5.58 -6.73 3.07
CA LEU A 123 4.47 -5.78 3.14
C LEU A 123 4.41 -5.14 4.51
N PHE A 124 4.47 -3.82 4.56
CA PHE A 124 4.19 -3.06 5.78
C PHE A 124 2.68 -2.84 5.91
N SER A 125 2.08 -3.49 6.91
CA SER A 125 0.65 -3.37 7.21
C SER A 125 0.41 -3.79 8.65
N ARG A 126 -0.57 -3.20 9.30
CA ARG A 126 -1.04 -3.69 10.60
C ARG A 126 -2.23 -4.63 10.48
N ASP A 127 -2.71 -4.88 9.26
CA ASP A 127 -3.81 -5.78 9.01
C ASP A 127 -3.33 -7.24 8.99
N ARG A 128 -3.78 -8.00 9.99
CA ARG A 128 -3.40 -9.41 10.15
C ARG A 128 -3.96 -10.31 9.05
N ASP A 129 -4.99 -9.88 8.34
CA ASP A 129 -5.59 -10.69 7.28
C ASP A 129 -4.61 -11.01 6.16
N PHE A 130 -3.59 -10.19 5.96
CA PHE A 130 -2.53 -10.47 4.99
C PHE A 130 -1.67 -11.69 5.35
N LYS A 131 -1.65 -12.11 6.60
CA LYS A 131 -0.84 -13.24 7.04
C LYS A 131 -1.30 -14.59 6.49
N ARG A 132 -2.51 -14.66 5.95
CA ARG A 132 -3.01 -15.88 5.32
C ARG A 132 -2.36 -16.19 3.98
N TYR A 133 -1.67 -15.22 3.36
CA TYR A 133 -1.01 -15.41 2.08
C TYR A 133 0.40 -15.95 2.27
N GLU A 134 0.64 -17.15 1.77
CA GLU A 134 1.96 -17.78 1.87
C GLU A 134 3.03 -17.01 1.11
N GLY A 135 4.24 -16.97 1.66
CA GLY A 135 5.39 -16.32 1.03
C GLY A 135 5.42 -14.80 1.22
N ILE A 136 4.42 -14.22 1.88
CA ILE A 136 4.37 -12.79 2.17
C ILE A 136 4.78 -12.57 3.62
N GLU A 137 5.80 -11.73 3.82
CA GLU A 137 6.20 -11.29 5.15
C GLU A 137 5.47 -9.99 5.48
N VAL A 138 4.55 -10.08 6.43
CA VAL A 138 3.79 -8.91 6.89
C VAL A 138 4.49 -8.33 8.11
N ARG A 139 4.89 -7.07 8.02
CA ARG A 139 5.53 -6.35 9.12
C ARG A 139 4.59 -5.25 9.59
N ASN A 140 4.23 -5.31 10.88
CA ASN A 140 3.43 -4.25 11.49
C ASN A 140 4.38 -3.14 11.96
N PRO A 141 4.36 -1.95 11.33
CA PRO A 141 5.29 -0.87 11.70
C PRO A 141 4.91 -0.19 13.01
N PHE A 142 3.77 -0.54 13.60
CA PHE A 142 3.23 0.09 14.80
C PHE A 142 3.27 -0.81 16.04
N ALA A 143 3.80 -2.02 15.90
CA ALA A 143 3.88 -2.98 17.00
C ALA A 143 5.08 -2.71 17.92
#